data_1fd7afb8d7df4984d92a5f0b6f6edd4a
#
_entry.id   1fd7afb8d7df4984d92a5f0b6f6edd4a
#
_cell.length_a   1.000
_cell.length_b   1.000
_cell.length_c   1.000
_cell.angle_alpha   90.00
_cell.angle_beta   90.00
_cell.angle_gamma   90.00
#
_symmetry.space_group_name_H-M   'P 1'
#
loop_
_entity.id
_entity.type
_entity.pdbx_description
1 polymer ?
#
loop_
_entity_poly.entity_id
_entity_poly.type
_entity_poly.pdbx_seq_one_letter_code
_entity_poly.pdbx_strand_id
1 'polypeptide(L)'
;MLYVCFMNSQFLILNFIAKGSKTFGSQFSTLNLIVWSPNPEIFNIGNFTLLWYGVLFAMGLVLAGWYVWRRFNEFGIAQRHFENLIIWSFLGIFLGARLGHCLFYEPEYFLSRPIEMFLPVSIDEMGNYFFSGYHGLASHGAVIGLMLALMLFKWQSKLAILPVMDWMAIATALAGAFIRLGNLMNSEIVGVPTDVAWAFVFPVVDELPRHPVQLYESLFFFVLFGVAIVLFKKMNYERVKPGFYLSLQLMMIAGFRFCVEFVKEIQVGFERDMVLNMGQWLSVPLFLLGVVLMVWTQKCVKNNENLENNE
;
A
#
# COMPACT_ATOMS: atom_id res chain seq x y z
N MET A 1 33.92 5.11 -10.56
CA MET A 1 34.22 5.35 -9.14
C MET A 1 32.98 5.28 -8.23
N LEU A 2 31.85 5.85 -8.60
CA LEU A 2 30.56 5.72 -7.86
C LEU A 2 30.00 4.27 -7.83
N TYR A 3 30.19 3.49 -8.88
CA TYR A 3 29.70 2.10 -8.98
C TYR A 3 30.43 1.15 -8.00
N VAL A 4 31.73 1.38 -7.76
CA VAL A 4 32.53 0.58 -6.80
C VAL A 4 32.20 0.93 -5.35
N CYS A 5 31.82 2.17 -5.07
CA CYS A 5 31.41 2.60 -3.73
C CYS A 5 30.03 2.04 -3.35
N PHE A 6 29.11 1.91 -4.33
CA PHE A 6 27.78 1.32 -4.13
C PHE A 6 27.85 -0.19 -3.93
N MET A 7 28.72 -0.88 -4.68
CA MET A 7 28.99 -2.32 -4.50
C MET A 7 29.63 -2.64 -3.14
N ASN A 8 30.53 -1.80 -2.65
CA ASN A 8 31.16 -2.00 -1.34
C ASN A 8 30.20 -1.79 -0.16
N SER A 9 29.22 -0.87 -0.27
CA SER A 9 28.22 -0.67 0.78
C SER A 9 27.21 -1.82 0.84
N GLN A 10 26.81 -2.38 -0.31
CA GLN A 10 25.98 -3.58 -0.37
C GLN A 10 26.73 -4.82 0.15
N PHE A 11 28.01 -4.94 -0.18
CA PHE A 11 28.84 -6.04 0.32
C PHE A 11 29.06 -5.96 1.84
N LEU A 12 29.12 -4.76 2.41
CA LEU A 12 29.17 -4.54 3.86
C LEU A 12 27.82 -4.86 4.54
N ILE A 13 26.71 -4.47 3.95
CA ILE A 13 25.37 -4.77 4.47
C ILE A 13 25.08 -6.27 4.33
N LEU A 14 25.36 -6.89 3.18
CA LEU A 14 25.23 -8.32 2.96
C LEU A 14 26.19 -9.14 3.85
N ASN A 15 27.41 -8.68 4.10
CA ASN A 15 28.33 -9.34 5.05
C ASN A 15 27.92 -9.13 6.51
N PHE A 16 27.25 -8.02 6.85
CA PHE A 16 26.67 -7.81 8.17
C PHE A 16 25.47 -8.77 8.39
N ILE A 17 24.63 -8.94 7.37
CA ILE A 17 23.49 -9.89 7.36
C ILE A 17 24.02 -11.33 7.29
N ALA A 18 25.00 -11.63 6.44
CA ALA A 18 25.57 -12.98 6.27
C ALA A 18 26.46 -13.44 7.44
N LYS A 19 27.10 -12.53 8.17
CA LYS A 19 27.80 -12.87 9.41
C LYS A 19 26.85 -13.27 10.54
N GLY A 20 25.60 -12.74 10.54
CA GLY A 20 24.54 -13.21 11.42
C GLY A 20 24.11 -14.67 11.15
N SER A 21 24.19 -15.14 9.90
CA SER A 21 23.64 -16.44 9.50
C SER A 21 24.53 -17.66 9.83
N LYS A 22 25.81 -17.47 10.19
CA LYS A 22 26.74 -18.58 10.42
C LYS A 22 26.82 -19.11 11.86
N THR A 23 26.12 -18.49 12.80
CA THR A 23 26.07 -18.93 14.22
C THR A 23 24.66 -19.33 14.67
N PHE A 24 23.77 -19.70 13.75
CA PHE A 24 22.34 -19.88 13.96
C PHE A 24 21.95 -21.12 14.79
N GLY A 25 22.87 -22.01 15.11
CA GLY A 25 22.52 -23.33 15.69
C GLY A 25 22.57 -23.46 17.21
N SER A 26 23.15 -22.52 17.97
CA SER A 26 23.44 -22.79 19.40
C SER A 26 23.10 -21.68 20.40
N GLN A 27 22.58 -20.53 19.99
CA GLN A 27 22.28 -19.41 20.89
C GLN A 27 20.80 -19.13 21.14
N PHE A 28 19.87 -19.89 20.53
CA PHE A 28 18.43 -19.64 20.66
C PHE A 28 17.80 -20.02 22.00
N SER A 29 18.50 -20.67 22.89
CA SER A 29 17.95 -21.17 24.17
C SER A 29 17.70 -20.10 25.25
N THR A 30 18.05 -18.82 25.02
CA THR A 30 17.93 -17.76 26.04
C THR A 30 17.09 -16.55 25.61
N LEU A 31 16.63 -16.45 24.35
CA LEU A 31 15.76 -15.39 23.91
C LEU A 31 14.30 -15.75 24.19
N ASN A 32 13.57 -14.90 24.90
CA ASN A 32 12.11 -14.95 24.99
C ASN A 32 11.51 -14.62 23.64
N LEU A 33 11.49 -15.58 22.71
CA LEU A 33 10.94 -15.41 21.35
C LEU A 33 9.44 -15.20 21.43
N ILE A 34 8.93 -14.25 20.67
CA ILE A 34 7.51 -14.01 20.54
C ILE A 34 6.96 -14.98 19.49
N VAL A 35 6.27 -16.03 19.94
CA VAL A 35 5.58 -16.96 19.04
C VAL A 35 4.25 -16.34 18.62
N TRP A 36 4.10 -16.05 17.31
CA TRP A 36 2.92 -15.43 16.74
C TRP A 36 2.10 -16.46 15.97
N SER A 37 1.06 -16.97 16.61
CA SER A 37 0.16 -17.99 16.03
C SER A 37 -1.30 -17.68 16.38
N PRO A 38 -1.83 -16.50 15.98
CA PRO A 38 -3.25 -16.23 16.20
C PRO A 38 -4.10 -17.11 15.30
N ASN A 39 -5.32 -17.42 15.75
CA ASN A 39 -6.32 -17.97 14.83
C ASN A 39 -6.72 -16.87 13.83
N PRO A 40 -6.52 -17.04 12.50
CA PRO A 40 -6.94 -16.05 11.52
C PRO A 40 -8.47 -15.89 11.42
N GLU A 41 -9.23 -16.91 11.89
CA GLU A 41 -10.69 -16.91 11.91
C GLU A 41 -11.23 -16.30 13.21
N ILE A 42 -12.18 -15.36 13.09
CA ILE A 42 -12.92 -14.82 14.24
C ILE A 42 -14.03 -15.78 14.61
N PHE A 43 -14.84 -16.18 13.62
CA PHE A 43 -15.88 -17.19 13.77
C PHE A 43 -16.21 -17.82 12.41
N ASN A 44 -16.80 -19.03 12.49
CA ASN A 44 -17.28 -19.76 11.33
C ASN A 44 -18.73 -20.19 11.57
N ILE A 45 -19.64 -19.83 10.65
CA ILE A 45 -21.06 -20.21 10.70
C ILE A 45 -21.43 -20.83 9.36
N GLY A 46 -21.47 -22.14 9.31
CA GLY A 46 -21.75 -22.91 8.08
C GLY A 46 -20.69 -22.66 7.00
N ASN A 47 -21.10 -22.06 5.89
CA ASN A 47 -20.19 -21.74 4.77
C ASN A 47 -19.57 -20.34 4.85
N PHE A 48 -19.87 -19.58 5.91
CA PHE A 48 -19.36 -18.23 6.09
C PHE A 48 -18.31 -18.16 7.17
N THR A 49 -17.06 -17.87 6.78
CA THR A 49 -15.94 -17.67 7.70
C THR A 49 -15.55 -16.19 7.72
N LEU A 50 -15.63 -15.57 8.89
CA LEU A 50 -15.15 -14.20 9.08
C LEU A 50 -13.69 -14.20 9.53
N LEU A 51 -12.83 -13.57 8.74
CA LEU A 51 -11.39 -13.46 8.97
C LEU A 51 -11.01 -12.11 9.58
N TRP A 52 -10.02 -12.11 10.48
CA TRP A 52 -9.44 -10.87 11.02
C TRP A 52 -8.95 -9.92 9.94
N TYR A 53 -8.33 -10.47 8.88
CA TYR A 53 -7.90 -9.68 7.73
C TYR A 53 -9.04 -8.87 7.13
N GLY A 54 -10.17 -9.51 6.86
CA GLY A 54 -11.34 -8.84 6.27
C GLY A 54 -11.90 -7.74 7.16
N VAL A 55 -11.98 -7.98 8.47
CA VAL A 55 -12.46 -6.98 9.45
C VAL A 55 -11.51 -5.79 9.55
N LEU A 56 -10.21 -6.04 9.68
CA LEU A 56 -9.20 -4.97 9.75
C LEU A 56 -9.16 -4.16 8.45
N PHE A 57 -9.20 -4.84 7.30
CA PHE A 57 -9.28 -4.19 5.98
C PHE A 57 -10.51 -3.28 5.88
N ALA A 58 -11.70 -3.79 6.21
CA ALA A 58 -12.94 -3.01 6.20
C ALA A 58 -12.88 -1.82 7.17
N MET A 59 -12.38 -2.04 8.38
CA MET A 59 -12.19 -0.99 9.37
C MET A 59 -11.25 0.12 8.86
N GLY A 60 -10.13 -0.26 8.24
CA GLY A 60 -9.21 0.69 7.63
C GLY A 60 -9.88 1.54 6.55
N LEU A 61 -10.67 0.92 5.67
CA LEU A 61 -11.40 1.62 4.62
C LEU A 61 -12.50 2.55 5.19
N VAL A 62 -13.25 2.10 6.19
CA VAL A 62 -14.30 2.90 6.84
C VAL A 62 -13.69 4.13 7.52
N LEU A 63 -12.60 3.96 8.26
CA LEU A 63 -11.92 5.06 8.95
C LEU A 63 -11.28 6.04 7.96
N ALA A 64 -10.68 5.54 6.88
CA ALA A 64 -10.14 6.37 5.80
C ALA A 64 -11.25 7.15 5.08
N GLY A 65 -12.38 6.49 4.75
CA GLY A 65 -13.56 7.13 4.18
C GLY A 65 -14.16 8.18 5.10
N TRP A 66 -14.28 7.86 6.40
CA TRP A 66 -14.74 8.83 7.41
C TRP A 66 -13.84 10.07 7.48
N TYR A 67 -12.51 9.89 7.41
CA TYR A 67 -11.58 11.00 7.39
C TYR A 67 -11.82 11.91 6.16
N VAL A 68 -11.96 11.34 4.97
CA VAL A 68 -12.23 12.10 3.73
C VAL A 68 -13.58 12.80 3.82
N TRP A 69 -14.64 12.10 4.27
CA TRP A 69 -15.97 12.67 4.50
C TRP A 69 -15.93 13.88 5.43
N ARG A 70 -15.16 13.78 6.53
CA ARG A 70 -14.97 14.89 7.46
C ARG A 70 -14.33 16.10 6.78
N ARG A 71 -13.35 15.89 5.87
CA ARG A 71 -12.74 16.99 5.11
C ARG A 71 -13.74 17.64 4.18
N PHE A 72 -14.55 16.87 3.46
CA PHE A 72 -15.61 17.41 2.62
C PHE A 72 -16.56 18.31 3.42
N ASN A 73 -16.98 17.89 4.60
CA ASN A 73 -17.85 18.68 5.46
C ASN A 73 -17.16 19.97 6.00
N GLU A 74 -15.90 19.88 6.40
CA GLU A 74 -15.13 21.04 6.89
C GLU A 74 -14.94 22.10 5.82
N PHE A 75 -14.81 21.70 4.56
CA PHE A 75 -14.68 22.61 3.42
C PHE A 75 -16.02 22.95 2.74
N GLY A 76 -17.15 22.61 3.35
CA GLY A 76 -18.49 22.93 2.85
C GLY A 76 -18.83 22.27 1.51
N ILE A 77 -18.17 21.18 1.13
CA ILE A 77 -18.43 20.46 -0.12
C ILE A 77 -19.64 19.56 0.08
N ALA A 78 -20.59 19.64 -0.85
CA ALA A 78 -21.85 18.89 -0.76
C ALA A 78 -21.60 17.36 -0.69
N GLN A 79 -22.35 16.68 0.18
CA GLN A 79 -22.22 15.24 0.46
C GLN A 79 -22.27 14.38 -0.79
N ARG A 80 -23.09 14.73 -1.79
CA ARG A 80 -23.17 14.02 -3.08
C ARG A 80 -21.81 13.87 -3.78
N HIS A 81 -20.90 14.82 -3.60
CA HIS A 81 -19.57 14.73 -4.20
C HIS A 81 -18.69 13.70 -3.49
N PHE A 82 -18.84 13.58 -2.17
CA PHE A 82 -18.19 12.51 -1.44
C PHE A 82 -18.70 11.13 -1.85
N GLU A 83 -20.03 10.98 -1.94
CA GLU A 83 -20.65 9.72 -2.39
C GLU A 83 -20.18 9.33 -3.81
N ASN A 84 -20.16 10.29 -4.73
CA ASN A 84 -19.61 10.06 -6.08
C ASN A 84 -18.13 9.68 -6.05
N LEU A 85 -17.32 10.33 -5.20
CA LEU A 85 -15.90 9.97 -5.06
C LEU A 85 -15.73 8.52 -4.61
N ILE A 86 -16.50 8.08 -3.60
CA ILE A 86 -16.45 6.69 -3.11
C ILE A 86 -16.87 5.71 -4.20
N ILE A 87 -17.99 5.98 -4.90
CA ILE A 87 -18.49 5.10 -5.96
C ILE A 87 -17.48 5.00 -7.10
N TRP A 88 -16.99 6.14 -7.61
CA TRP A 88 -16.00 6.14 -8.69
C TRP A 88 -14.70 5.47 -8.28
N SER A 89 -14.20 5.74 -7.06
CA SER A 89 -12.97 5.13 -6.55
C SER A 89 -13.13 3.61 -6.40
N PHE A 90 -14.24 3.14 -5.84
CA PHE A 90 -14.53 1.72 -5.70
C PHE A 90 -14.59 1.02 -7.07
N LEU A 91 -15.38 1.55 -7.99
CA LEU A 91 -15.50 0.98 -9.33
C LEU A 91 -14.16 1.00 -10.08
N GLY A 92 -13.43 2.11 -10.00
CA GLY A 92 -12.13 2.23 -10.66
C GLY A 92 -11.10 1.25 -10.11
N ILE A 93 -10.97 1.15 -8.79
CA ILE A 93 -10.04 0.21 -8.15
C ILE A 93 -10.42 -1.23 -8.49
N PHE A 94 -11.70 -1.60 -8.33
CA PHE A 94 -12.16 -2.95 -8.51
C PHE A 94 -12.06 -3.41 -9.98
N LEU A 95 -12.63 -2.63 -10.90
CA LEU A 95 -12.57 -2.95 -12.33
C LEU A 95 -11.14 -2.88 -12.87
N GLY A 96 -10.38 -1.88 -12.43
CA GLY A 96 -8.98 -1.75 -12.81
C GLY A 96 -8.13 -2.92 -12.34
N ALA A 97 -8.28 -3.35 -11.07
CA ALA A 97 -7.57 -4.51 -10.53
C ALA A 97 -7.92 -5.79 -11.29
N ARG A 98 -9.21 -6.00 -11.57
CA ARG A 98 -9.68 -7.19 -12.29
C ARG A 98 -9.22 -7.21 -13.74
N LEU A 99 -9.46 -6.13 -14.49
CA LEU A 99 -9.03 -6.03 -15.88
C LEU A 99 -7.51 -6.07 -16.01
N GLY A 100 -6.79 -5.43 -15.07
CA GLY A 100 -5.35 -5.49 -15.02
C GLY A 100 -4.84 -6.93 -14.87
N HIS A 101 -5.45 -7.73 -14.00
CA HIS A 101 -5.11 -9.15 -13.89
C HIS A 101 -5.43 -9.91 -15.18
N CYS A 102 -6.67 -9.81 -15.66
CA CYS A 102 -7.13 -10.55 -16.84
C CYS A 102 -6.31 -10.25 -18.11
N LEU A 103 -5.91 -8.98 -18.31
CA LEU A 103 -5.25 -8.56 -19.56
C LEU A 103 -3.73 -8.69 -19.51
N PHE A 104 -3.08 -8.63 -18.34
CA PHE A 104 -1.62 -8.62 -18.23
C PHE A 104 -1.04 -9.92 -17.67
N TYR A 105 -1.79 -10.68 -16.85
CA TYR A 105 -1.28 -11.91 -16.24
C TYR A 105 -1.77 -13.17 -16.94
N GLU A 106 -3.04 -13.22 -17.34
CA GLU A 106 -3.64 -14.39 -17.96
C GLU A 106 -4.49 -14.03 -19.21
N PRO A 107 -3.94 -13.29 -20.20
CA PRO A 107 -4.71 -12.79 -21.34
C PRO A 107 -5.32 -13.92 -22.19
N GLU A 108 -4.57 -14.99 -22.43
CA GLU A 108 -5.05 -16.11 -23.26
C GLU A 108 -6.27 -16.82 -22.66
N TYR A 109 -6.28 -16.98 -21.34
CA TYR A 109 -7.40 -17.57 -20.62
C TYR A 109 -8.63 -16.67 -20.66
N PHE A 110 -8.50 -15.41 -20.25
CA PHE A 110 -9.64 -14.52 -20.06
C PHE A 110 -10.20 -13.95 -21.37
N LEU A 111 -9.37 -13.74 -22.42
CA LEU A 111 -9.87 -13.30 -23.72
C LEU A 111 -10.74 -14.37 -24.40
N SER A 112 -10.49 -15.65 -24.12
CA SER A 112 -11.35 -16.75 -24.58
C SER A 112 -12.63 -16.92 -23.75
N ARG A 113 -12.69 -16.32 -22.54
CA ARG A 113 -13.78 -16.45 -21.55
C ARG A 113 -14.21 -15.10 -20.98
N PRO A 114 -14.76 -14.18 -21.81
CA PRO A 114 -15.02 -12.79 -21.39
C PRO A 114 -16.03 -12.67 -20.24
N ILE A 115 -16.89 -13.64 -20.05
CA ILE A 115 -17.86 -13.65 -18.93
C ILE A 115 -17.13 -13.75 -17.59
N GLU A 116 -16.10 -14.59 -17.50
CA GLU A 116 -15.28 -14.76 -16.28
C GLU A 116 -14.43 -13.52 -15.94
N MET A 117 -14.21 -12.60 -16.88
CA MET A 117 -13.56 -11.33 -16.61
C MET A 117 -14.39 -10.42 -15.70
N PHE A 118 -15.73 -10.41 -15.91
CA PHE A 118 -16.63 -9.46 -15.25
C PHE A 118 -17.47 -10.10 -14.14
N LEU A 119 -17.73 -11.40 -14.21
CA LEU A 119 -18.52 -12.12 -13.22
C LEU A 119 -17.64 -13.04 -12.38
N PRO A 120 -17.98 -13.24 -11.09
CA PRO A 120 -17.25 -14.13 -10.17
C PRO A 120 -17.61 -15.60 -10.39
N VAL A 121 -17.54 -16.05 -11.63
CA VAL A 121 -17.89 -17.41 -12.06
C VAL A 121 -16.73 -18.04 -12.81
N SER A 122 -16.64 -19.35 -12.75
CA SER A 122 -15.75 -20.17 -13.58
C SER A 122 -16.56 -21.27 -14.27
N ILE A 123 -16.04 -21.79 -15.38
CA ILE A 123 -16.65 -22.86 -16.16
C ILE A 123 -15.98 -24.17 -15.74
N ASP A 124 -16.79 -25.18 -15.39
CA ASP A 124 -16.32 -26.54 -15.13
C ASP A 124 -15.99 -27.29 -16.43
N GLU A 125 -15.46 -28.51 -16.32
CA GLU A 125 -15.14 -29.37 -17.46
C GLU A 125 -16.37 -29.77 -18.28
N MET A 126 -17.56 -29.66 -17.71
CA MET A 126 -18.85 -29.98 -18.36
C MET A 126 -19.48 -28.75 -19.02
N GLY A 127 -18.85 -27.57 -18.92
CA GLY A 127 -19.36 -26.32 -19.49
C GLY A 127 -20.37 -25.57 -18.61
N ASN A 128 -20.57 -25.97 -17.32
CA ASN A 128 -21.49 -25.31 -16.43
C ASN A 128 -20.78 -24.17 -15.66
N TYR A 129 -21.51 -23.07 -15.44
CA TYR A 129 -21.02 -21.97 -14.61
C TYR A 129 -21.25 -22.27 -13.13
N PHE A 130 -20.20 -22.07 -12.31
CA PHE A 130 -20.31 -22.12 -10.87
C PHE A 130 -19.67 -20.87 -10.25
N PHE A 131 -20.14 -20.48 -9.06
CA PHE A 131 -19.59 -19.34 -8.33
C PHE A 131 -18.20 -19.68 -7.78
N SER A 132 -17.16 -19.03 -8.31
CA SER A 132 -15.76 -19.21 -7.90
C SER A 132 -15.20 -18.05 -7.09
N GLY A 133 -15.95 -16.93 -7.01
CA GLY A 133 -15.42 -15.66 -6.51
C GLY A 133 -14.49 -14.98 -7.53
N TYR A 134 -13.89 -13.84 -7.13
CA TYR A 134 -12.88 -13.18 -7.95
C TYR A 134 -11.49 -13.64 -7.52
N HIS A 135 -10.84 -14.45 -8.34
CA HIS A 135 -9.45 -14.83 -8.21
C HIS A 135 -8.59 -13.96 -9.12
N GLY A 136 -7.49 -13.44 -8.60
CA GLY A 136 -6.58 -12.57 -9.35
C GLY A 136 -7.03 -11.11 -9.43
N LEU A 137 -6.31 -10.28 -8.72
CA LEU A 137 -6.46 -8.81 -8.70
C LEU A 137 -5.06 -8.18 -8.82
N ALA A 138 -4.86 -7.36 -9.84
CA ALA A 138 -3.57 -6.71 -10.10
C ALA A 138 -3.54 -5.31 -9.48
N SER A 139 -2.59 -5.06 -8.59
CA SER A 139 -2.44 -3.75 -7.93
C SER A 139 -2.14 -2.60 -8.90
N HIS A 140 -1.36 -2.85 -9.96
CA HIS A 140 -1.10 -1.87 -11.01
C HIS A 140 -2.38 -1.45 -11.75
N GLY A 141 -3.24 -2.44 -12.07
CA GLY A 141 -4.55 -2.18 -12.65
C GLY A 141 -5.44 -1.35 -11.72
N ALA A 142 -5.42 -1.63 -10.42
CA ALA A 142 -6.16 -0.86 -9.42
C ALA A 142 -5.72 0.62 -9.40
N VAL A 143 -4.42 0.89 -9.47
CA VAL A 143 -3.89 2.27 -9.51
C VAL A 143 -4.32 3.00 -10.78
N ILE A 144 -4.21 2.36 -11.94
CA ILE A 144 -4.65 2.93 -13.23
C ILE A 144 -6.16 3.20 -13.18
N GLY A 145 -6.95 2.24 -12.70
CA GLY A 145 -8.39 2.38 -12.56
C GLY A 145 -8.80 3.52 -11.61
N LEU A 146 -8.11 3.66 -10.48
CA LEU A 146 -8.32 4.78 -9.56
C LEU A 146 -8.00 6.12 -10.22
N MET A 147 -6.91 6.23 -10.99
CA MET A 147 -6.56 7.47 -11.70
C MET A 147 -7.63 7.86 -12.71
N LEU A 148 -8.15 6.90 -13.49
CA LEU A 148 -9.26 7.13 -14.41
C LEU A 148 -10.54 7.53 -13.67
N ALA A 149 -10.84 6.89 -12.55
CA ALA A 149 -11.97 7.23 -11.69
C ALA A 149 -11.88 8.67 -11.15
N LEU A 150 -10.71 9.10 -10.71
CA LEU A 150 -10.47 10.48 -10.25
C LEU A 150 -10.60 11.51 -11.39
N MET A 151 -10.22 11.16 -12.63
CA MET A 151 -10.44 12.00 -13.79
C MET A 151 -11.94 12.15 -14.10
N LEU A 152 -12.71 11.05 -14.05
CA LEU A 152 -14.17 11.06 -14.21
C LEU A 152 -14.85 11.85 -13.10
N PHE A 153 -14.43 11.64 -11.85
CA PHE A 153 -14.90 12.41 -10.70
C PHE A 153 -14.65 13.91 -10.88
N LYS A 154 -13.45 14.32 -11.28
CA LYS A 154 -13.12 15.71 -11.56
C LYS A 154 -14.00 16.30 -12.65
N TRP A 155 -14.21 15.56 -13.74
CA TRP A 155 -15.06 16.00 -14.85
C TRP A 155 -16.52 16.22 -14.42
N GLN A 156 -17.06 15.30 -13.61
CA GLN A 156 -18.42 15.36 -13.10
C GLN A 156 -18.63 16.42 -12.02
N SER A 157 -17.74 16.47 -11.03
CA SER A 157 -17.88 17.33 -9.85
C SER A 157 -17.45 18.78 -10.10
N LYS A 158 -16.59 19.03 -11.09
CA LYS A 158 -15.89 20.31 -11.35
C LYS A 158 -15.01 20.80 -10.18
N LEU A 159 -14.80 19.98 -9.16
CA LEU A 159 -13.94 20.31 -8.03
C LEU A 159 -12.45 20.30 -8.42
N ALA A 160 -11.65 21.12 -7.73
CA ALA A 160 -10.21 21.02 -7.81
C ALA A 160 -9.75 19.66 -7.28
N ILE A 161 -9.04 18.88 -8.10
CA ILE A 161 -8.73 17.48 -7.78
C ILE A 161 -7.60 17.35 -6.76
N LEU A 162 -6.60 18.25 -6.78
CA LEU A 162 -5.42 18.14 -5.89
C LEU A 162 -5.76 18.18 -4.41
N PRO A 163 -6.66 19.07 -3.90
CA PRO A 163 -7.09 19.01 -2.50
C PRO A 163 -7.73 17.66 -2.14
N VAL A 164 -8.56 17.12 -3.03
CA VAL A 164 -9.21 15.81 -2.82
C VAL A 164 -8.15 14.70 -2.74
N MET A 165 -7.16 14.73 -3.65
CA MET A 165 -6.04 13.78 -3.63
C MET A 165 -5.17 13.91 -2.38
N ASP A 166 -4.96 15.13 -1.86
CA ASP A 166 -4.28 15.34 -0.57
C ASP A 166 -5.00 14.64 0.59
N TRP A 167 -6.32 14.81 0.67
CA TRP A 167 -7.11 14.16 1.73
C TRP A 167 -7.14 12.63 1.57
N MET A 168 -7.26 12.14 0.34
CA MET A 168 -7.17 10.71 0.04
C MET A 168 -5.79 10.15 0.37
N ALA A 169 -4.72 10.86 0.06
CA ALA A 169 -3.35 10.44 0.37
C ALA A 169 -3.14 10.28 1.89
N ILE A 170 -3.60 11.24 2.70
CA ILE A 170 -3.57 11.13 4.16
C ILE A 170 -4.39 9.91 4.62
N ALA A 171 -5.60 9.75 4.10
CA ALA A 171 -6.49 8.63 4.43
C ALA A 171 -5.90 7.26 4.06
N THR A 172 -5.16 7.18 2.94
CA THR A 172 -4.50 5.95 2.48
C THR A 172 -3.47 5.43 3.48
N ALA A 173 -2.76 6.30 4.19
CA ALA A 173 -1.84 5.87 5.25
C ALA A 173 -2.60 5.14 6.36
N LEU A 174 -3.76 5.65 6.79
CA LEU A 174 -4.58 4.98 7.80
C LEU A 174 -5.07 3.61 7.31
N ALA A 175 -5.63 3.53 6.10
CA ALA A 175 -6.05 2.27 5.51
C ALA A 175 -4.88 1.28 5.39
N GLY A 176 -3.70 1.75 4.94
CA GLY A 176 -2.48 0.95 4.84
C GLY A 176 -2.05 0.33 6.17
N ALA A 177 -2.14 1.09 7.27
CA ALA A 177 -1.81 0.58 8.60
C ALA A 177 -2.68 -0.64 8.98
N PHE A 178 -3.99 -0.55 8.76
CA PHE A 178 -4.91 -1.65 9.06
C PHE A 178 -4.74 -2.85 8.13
N ILE A 179 -4.43 -2.62 6.86
CA ILE A 179 -4.10 -3.70 5.91
C ILE A 179 -2.88 -4.48 6.41
N ARG A 180 -1.84 -3.78 6.89
CA ARG A 180 -0.64 -4.44 7.42
C ARG A 180 -0.90 -5.20 8.71
N LEU A 181 -1.78 -4.71 9.59
CA LEU A 181 -2.26 -5.50 10.73
C LEU A 181 -3.02 -6.75 10.27
N GLY A 182 -3.80 -6.65 9.20
CA GLY A 182 -4.46 -7.80 8.59
C GLY A 182 -3.46 -8.85 8.08
N ASN A 183 -2.41 -8.43 7.37
CA ASN A 183 -1.33 -9.32 6.94
C ASN A 183 -0.62 -9.99 8.13
N LEU A 184 -0.43 -9.27 9.24
CA LEU A 184 0.14 -9.83 10.46
C LEU A 184 -0.75 -10.95 11.04
N MET A 185 -2.08 -10.74 11.07
CA MET A 185 -3.02 -11.78 11.54
C MET A 185 -3.01 -13.04 10.67
N ASN A 186 -2.78 -12.90 9.38
CA ASN A 186 -2.63 -14.02 8.45
C ASN A 186 -1.21 -14.62 8.41
N SER A 187 -0.24 -14.05 9.14
CA SER A 187 1.19 -14.42 9.05
C SER A 187 1.75 -14.34 7.61
N GLU A 188 1.27 -13.38 6.83
CA GLU A 188 1.68 -13.12 5.44
C GLU A 188 2.76 -12.05 5.37
N ILE A 189 3.61 -12.10 4.32
CA ILE A 189 4.58 -11.03 4.00
C ILE A 189 5.55 -10.82 5.17
N VAL A 190 6.10 -11.91 5.69
CA VAL A 190 7.08 -11.90 6.79
C VAL A 190 8.45 -11.36 6.33
N GLY A 191 9.28 -11.00 7.29
CA GLY A 191 10.65 -10.59 7.03
C GLY A 191 11.64 -11.76 6.97
N VAL A 192 12.88 -11.44 6.62
CA VAL A 192 13.98 -12.40 6.65
C VAL A 192 14.27 -12.88 8.07
N PRO A 193 14.86 -14.08 8.24
CA PRO A 193 15.31 -14.56 9.54
C PRO A 193 16.26 -13.58 10.23
N THR A 194 16.14 -13.44 11.56
CA THR A 194 16.90 -12.46 12.34
C THR A 194 17.09 -12.89 13.79
N ASP A 195 18.06 -12.32 14.47
CA ASP A 195 18.37 -12.53 15.88
C ASP A 195 18.03 -11.33 16.78
N VAL A 196 17.28 -10.35 16.26
CA VAL A 196 16.87 -9.18 17.07
C VAL A 196 15.96 -9.61 18.23
N ALA A 197 16.04 -8.91 19.36
CA ALA A 197 15.31 -9.26 20.59
C ALA A 197 13.78 -9.25 20.45
N TRP A 198 13.24 -8.58 19.43
CA TRP A 198 11.81 -8.48 19.14
C TRP A 198 11.41 -9.29 17.89
N ALA A 199 12.21 -10.29 17.51
CA ALA A 199 11.86 -11.19 16.42
C ALA A 199 10.62 -12.01 16.76
N PHE A 200 9.81 -12.28 15.73
CA PHE A 200 8.63 -13.14 15.83
C PHE A 200 8.91 -14.47 15.16
N VAL A 201 8.44 -15.56 15.78
CA VAL A 201 8.34 -16.86 15.14
C VAL A 201 6.93 -17.00 14.59
N PHE A 202 6.80 -17.30 13.30
CA PHE A 202 5.53 -17.52 12.61
C PHE A 202 5.40 -19.02 12.27
N PRO A 203 4.81 -19.87 13.14
CA PRO A 203 4.77 -21.33 12.94
C PRO A 203 4.04 -21.78 11.66
N VAL A 204 3.18 -20.92 11.11
CA VAL A 204 2.50 -21.15 9.81
C VAL A 204 3.48 -21.05 8.64
N VAL A 205 4.59 -20.30 8.80
CA VAL A 205 5.61 -20.12 7.78
C VAL A 205 6.77 -21.09 8.02
N ASP A 206 7.42 -20.99 9.18
CA ASP A 206 8.49 -21.87 9.66
C ASP A 206 8.78 -21.62 11.15
N GLU A 207 9.79 -22.29 11.70
CA GLU A 207 10.20 -22.17 13.10
C GLU A 207 11.31 -21.14 13.33
N LEU A 208 11.70 -20.38 12.30
CA LEU A 208 12.77 -19.39 12.42
C LEU A 208 12.24 -18.06 12.97
N PRO A 209 13.02 -17.40 13.85
CA PRO A 209 12.71 -16.02 14.25
C PRO A 209 12.94 -15.08 13.08
N ARG A 210 11.95 -14.24 12.81
CA ARG A 210 11.89 -13.34 11.63
C ARG A 210 11.55 -11.93 12.02
N HIS A 211 11.93 -10.96 11.18
CA HIS A 211 11.45 -9.60 11.32
C HIS A 211 9.92 -9.53 11.13
N PRO A 212 9.17 -8.96 12.09
CA PRO A 212 7.73 -8.72 11.91
C PRO A 212 7.50 -7.48 11.03
N VAL A 213 7.79 -7.62 9.73
CA VAL A 213 7.77 -6.50 8.76
C VAL A 213 6.40 -5.88 8.67
N GLN A 214 5.33 -6.66 8.77
CA GLN A 214 3.95 -6.17 8.78
C GLN A 214 3.73 -5.17 9.91
N LEU A 215 4.30 -5.43 11.09
CA LEU A 215 4.21 -4.54 12.24
C LEU A 215 5.00 -3.25 12.01
N TYR A 216 6.19 -3.35 11.40
CA TYR A 216 6.99 -2.16 11.05
C TYR A 216 6.25 -1.27 10.05
N GLU A 217 5.68 -1.87 9.01
CA GLU A 217 4.89 -1.17 8.00
C GLU A 217 3.62 -0.55 8.62
N SER A 218 2.91 -1.28 9.46
CA SER A 218 1.72 -0.76 10.15
C SER A 218 2.04 0.43 11.05
N LEU A 219 3.08 0.31 11.88
CA LEU A 219 3.52 1.39 12.76
C LEU A 219 3.96 2.63 11.97
N PHE A 220 4.73 2.43 10.90
CA PHE A 220 5.10 3.52 10.01
C PHE A 220 3.89 4.25 9.45
N PHE A 221 2.88 3.52 8.95
CA PHE A 221 1.67 4.12 8.40
C PHE A 221 0.84 4.86 9.45
N PHE A 222 0.73 4.35 10.68
CA PHE A 222 0.07 5.08 11.78
C PHE A 222 0.82 6.36 12.14
N VAL A 223 2.14 6.31 12.24
CA VAL A 223 2.97 7.49 12.50
C VAL A 223 2.83 8.50 11.38
N LEU A 224 2.90 8.05 10.12
CA LEU A 224 2.74 8.90 8.94
C LEU A 224 1.37 9.59 8.90
N PHE A 225 0.30 8.85 9.21
CA PHE A 225 -1.04 9.42 9.36
C PHE A 225 -1.10 10.47 10.48
N GLY A 226 -0.56 10.15 11.67
CA GLY A 226 -0.52 11.06 12.81
C GLY A 226 0.24 12.34 12.52
N VAL A 227 1.43 12.22 11.90
CA VAL A 227 2.24 13.37 11.47
C VAL A 227 1.47 14.21 10.44
N ALA A 228 0.85 13.58 9.43
CA ALA A 228 0.07 14.30 8.44
C ALA A 228 -1.10 15.08 9.07
N ILE A 229 -1.82 14.50 10.04
CA ILE A 229 -2.90 15.19 10.79
C ILE A 229 -2.36 16.38 11.58
N VAL A 230 -1.23 16.22 12.27
CA VAL A 230 -0.61 17.30 13.04
C VAL A 230 -0.18 18.45 12.11
N LEU A 231 0.45 18.12 10.99
CA LEU A 231 0.85 19.11 9.98
C LEU A 231 -0.38 19.81 9.39
N PHE A 232 -1.42 19.05 9.04
CA PHE A 232 -2.66 19.60 8.50
C PHE A 232 -3.30 20.64 9.43
N LYS A 233 -3.30 20.37 10.75
CA LYS A 233 -3.83 21.31 11.75
C LYS A 233 -2.92 22.52 11.99
N LYS A 234 -1.58 22.31 12.04
CA LYS A 234 -0.62 23.37 12.37
C LYS A 234 -0.35 24.33 11.22
N MET A 235 -0.30 23.79 9.99
CA MET A 235 0.12 24.58 8.81
C MET A 235 -1.01 25.43 8.21
N ASN A 236 -2.22 25.39 8.75
CA ASN A 236 -3.43 25.95 8.15
C ASN A 236 -3.57 25.59 6.68
N TYR A 237 -4.36 24.56 6.36
CA TYR A 237 -4.44 23.98 5.01
C TYR A 237 -4.71 25.01 3.90
N GLU A 238 -5.37 26.11 4.20
CA GLU A 238 -5.60 27.22 3.23
C GLU A 238 -4.30 27.89 2.75
N ARG A 239 -3.24 27.84 3.59
CA ARG A 239 -1.90 28.36 3.24
C ARG A 239 -0.99 27.29 2.64
N VAL A 240 -1.40 26.01 2.72
CA VAL A 240 -0.64 24.89 2.16
C VAL A 240 -1.14 24.65 0.73
N LYS A 241 -0.20 24.51 -0.17
CA LYS A 241 -0.49 24.34 -1.61
C LYS A 241 -1.15 22.99 -1.87
N PRO A 242 -2.23 22.95 -2.66
CA PRO A 242 -2.83 21.68 -3.09
C PRO A 242 -1.80 20.77 -3.77
N GLY A 243 -1.76 19.49 -3.36
CA GLY A 243 -0.77 18.51 -3.80
C GLY A 243 0.42 18.34 -2.85
N PHE A 244 0.52 19.15 -1.79
CA PHE A 244 1.60 19.02 -0.80
C PHE A 244 1.54 17.71 -0.04
N TYR A 245 0.36 17.35 0.51
CA TYR A 245 0.22 16.11 1.28
C TYR A 245 0.32 14.88 0.39
N LEU A 246 -0.18 14.94 -0.83
CA LEU A 246 0.00 13.88 -1.82
C LEU A 246 1.47 13.64 -2.11
N SER A 247 2.24 14.70 -2.39
CA SER A 247 3.67 14.58 -2.67
C SER A 247 4.46 14.11 -1.46
N LEU A 248 4.16 14.62 -0.26
CA LEU A 248 4.77 14.16 0.99
C LEU A 248 4.51 12.68 1.24
N GLN A 249 3.25 12.22 1.08
CA GLN A 249 2.88 10.82 1.26
C GLN A 249 3.58 9.90 0.25
N LEU A 250 3.63 10.30 -1.04
CA LEU A 250 4.34 9.54 -2.06
C LEU A 250 5.83 9.36 -1.71
N MET A 251 6.50 10.45 -1.30
CA MET A 251 7.91 10.40 -0.91
C MET A 251 8.13 9.53 0.32
N MET A 252 7.33 9.71 1.37
CA MET A 252 7.50 8.99 2.63
C MET A 252 7.20 7.50 2.48
N ILE A 253 6.11 7.15 1.78
CA ILE A 253 5.74 5.75 1.55
C ILE A 253 6.76 5.06 0.65
N ALA A 254 7.15 5.69 -0.46
CA ALA A 254 8.12 5.11 -1.38
C ALA A 254 9.51 4.97 -0.74
N GLY A 255 9.97 5.98 0.02
CA GLY A 255 11.23 5.93 0.74
C GLY A 255 11.25 4.83 1.81
N PHE A 256 10.20 4.74 2.63
CA PHE A 256 10.09 3.67 3.62
C PHE A 256 9.99 2.29 2.97
N ARG A 257 9.18 2.15 1.90
CA ARG A 257 9.07 0.90 1.16
C ARG A 257 10.42 0.46 0.61
N PHE A 258 11.22 1.37 0.06
CA PHE A 258 12.57 1.06 -0.39
C PHE A 258 13.45 0.52 0.74
N CYS A 259 13.37 1.12 1.93
CA CYS A 259 14.16 0.70 3.09
C CYS A 259 13.69 -0.63 3.68
N VAL A 260 12.38 -0.82 3.87
CA VAL A 260 11.84 -2.03 4.51
C VAL A 260 12.02 -3.28 3.65
N GLU A 261 12.13 -3.12 2.34
CA GLU A 261 12.36 -4.23 1.41
C GLU A 261 13.69 -4.95 1.66
N PHE A 262 14.68 -4.33 2.31
CA PHE A 262 15.93 -5.00 2.71
C PHE A 262 15.76 -6.05 3.81
N VAL A 263 14.72 -5.91 4.62
CA VAL A 263 14.41 -6.85 5.72
C VAL A 263 13.20 -7.74 5.42
N LYS A 264 12.63 -7.61 4.24
CA LYS A 264 11.47 -8.38 3.77
C LYS A 264 11.94 -9.62 3.03
N GLU A 265 11.23 -10.73 3.21
CA GLU A 265 11.53 -11.94 2.46
C GLU A 265 11.10 -11.82 1.00
N ILE A 266 11.92 -12.36 0.11
CA ILE A 266 11.63 -12.41 -1.33
C ILE A 266 10.39 -13.27 -1.56
N GLN A 267 9.38 -12.71 -2.22
CA GLN A 267 8.09 -13.37 -2.42
C GLN A 267 8.00 -14.13 -3.74
N VAL A 268 8.79 -13.74 -4.74
CA VAL A 268 8.78 -14.32 -6.09
C VAL A 268 10.17 -14.76 -6.51
N GLY A 269 10.27 -15.97 -7.07
CA GLY A 269 11.55 -16.62 -7.34
C GLY A 269 12.50 -15.85 -8.25
N PHE A 270 11.98 -15.06 -9.21
CA PHE A 270 12.81 -14.31 -10.15
C PHE A 270 13.55 -13.13 -9.49
N GLU A 271 13.12 -12.67 -8.30
CA GLU A 271 13.78 -11.58 -7.59
C GLU A 271 15.11 -11.98 -6.94
N ARG A 272 15.38 -13.29 -6.82
CA ARG A 272 16.60 -13.79 -6.15
C ARG A 272 17.91 -13.35 -6.82
N ASP A 273 17.86 -13.18 -8.14
CA ASP A 273 19.01 -12.79 -8.95
C ASP A 273 19.07 -11.28 -9.23
N MET A 274 18.13 -10.51 -8.68
CA MET A 274 18.07 -9.06 -8.87
C MET A 274 18.92 -8.32 -7.83
N VAL A 275 19.61 -7.26 -8.23
CA VAL A 275 20.37 -6.37 -7.34
C VAL A 275 19.45 -5.57 -6.40
N LEU A 276 18.29 -5.17 -6.92
CA LEU A 276 17.19 -4.54 -6.21
C LEU A 276 15.92 -5.33 -6.54
N ASN A 277 15.13 -5.68 -5.53
CA ASN A 277 13.85 -6.36 -5.76
C ASN A 277 12.81 -5.41 -6.39
N MET A 278 11.73 -5.99 -6.91
CA MET A 278 10.68 -5.22 -7.61
C MET A 278 10.07 -4.13 -6.73
N GLY A 279 9.95 -4.38 -5.42
CA GLY A 279 9.48 -3.36 -4.47
C GLY A 279 10.36 -2.12 -4.42
N GLN A 280 11.69 -2.29 -4.48
CA GLN A 280 12.65 -1.19 -4.53
C GLN A 280 12.63 -0.47 -5.88
N TRP A 281 12.63 -1.22 -7.00
CA TRP A 281 12.55 -0.64 -8.34
C TRP A 281 11.30 0.21 -8.54
N LEU A 282 10.14 -0.26 -8.05
CA LEU A 282 8.89 0.49 -8.15
C LEU A 282 8.84 1.70 -7.19
N SER A 283 9.60 1.67 -6.10
CA SER A 283 9.66 2.77 -5.13
C SER A 283 10.41 3.99 -5.67
N VAL A 284 11.47 3.78 -6.48
CA VAL A 284 12.28 4.89 -7.03
C VAL A 284 11.45 5.85 -7.88
N PRO A 285 10.71 5.42 -8.93
CA PRO A 285 9.92 6.34 -9.73
C PRO A 285 8.80 7.03 -8.94
N LEU A 286 8.19 6.33 -7.96
CA LEU A 286 7.17 6.93 -7.11
C LEU A 286 7.75 8.02 -6.19
N PHE A 287 8.95 7.81 -5.64
CA PHE A 287 9.67 8.80 -4.86
C PHE A 287 9.99 10.04 -5.71
N LEU A 288 10.54 9.83 -6.91
CA LEU A 288 10.86 10.90 -7.85
C LEU A 288 9.61 11.69 -8.28
N LEU A 289 8.50 10.99 -8.52
CA LEU A 289 7.21 11.62 -8.81
C LEU A 289 6.77 12.51 -7.64
N GLY A 290 6.91 12.04 -6.40
CA GLY A 290 6.63 12.84 -5.20
C GLY A 290 7.49 14.10 -5.13
N VAL A 291 8.80 13.98 -5.40
CA VAL A 291 9.72 15.14 -5.46
C VAL A 291 9.32 16.15 -6.54
N VAL A 292 9.06 15.65 -7.76
CA VAL A 292 8.65 16.50 -8.88
C VAL A 292 7.34 17.24 -8.56
N LEU A 293 6.36 16.52 -8.01
CA LEU A 293 5.07 17.09 -7.61
C LEU A 293 5.26 18.15 -6.51
N MET A 294 6.12 17.89 -5.52
CA MET A 294 6.44 18.82 -4.44
C MET A 294 7.05 20.12 -5.00
N VAL A 295 8.03 20.00 -5.88
CA VAL A 295 8.70 21.17 -6.53
C VAL A 295 7.72 21.93 -7.41
N TRP A 296 6.89 21.20 -8.17
CA TRP A 296 5.91 21.84 -9.06
C TRP A 296 4.86 22.62 -8.28
N THR A 297 4.28 22.04 -7.25
CA THR A 297 3.30 22.72 -6.40
C THR A 297 3.88 23.96 -5.74
N GLN A 298 5.16 23.97 -5.38
CA GLN A 298 5.82 25.14 -4.79
C GLN A 298 6.13 26.27 -5.79
N LYS A 299 6.49 25.94 -7.03
CA LYS A 299 6.78 26.92 -8.07
C LYS A 299 5.53 27.67 -8.55
N CYS A 300 4.40 26.98 -8.73
CA CYS A 300 3.16 27.59 -9.18
C CYS A 300 2.67 28.75 -8.29
N VAL A 301 3.02 28.75 -7.02
CA VAL A 301 2.59 29.82 -6.08
C VAL A 301 3.55 30.99 -6.06
N LYS A 302 4.85 30.77 -6.16
CA LYS A 302 5.77 31.92 -6.31
C LYS A 302 5.40 32.82 -7.49
N ASN A 303 4.89 32.21 -8.56
CA ASN A 303 4.44 32.95 -9.72
C ASN A 303 3.15 33.74 -9.46
N ASN A 304 2.20 33.21 -8.70
CA ASN A 304 0.96 33.92 -8.38
C ASN A 304 1.20 35.05 -7.36
N GLU A 305 2.01 34.82 -6.32
CA GLU A 305 2.41 35.88 -5.36
C GLU A 305 3.15 37.02 -6.05
N ASN A 306 3.99 36.74 -7.07
CA ASN A 306 4.69 37.74 -7.83
C ASN A 306 3.76 38.49 -8.78
N LEU A 307 2.65 37.93 -9.22
CA LEU A 307 1.63 38.60 -10.03
C LEU A 307 0.77 39.55 -9.16
N GLU A 308 0.35 39.08 -7.96
CA GLU A 308 -0.42 39.86 -7.00
C GLU A 308 0.37 41.05 -6.40
N ASN A 309 1.69 40.92 -6.27
CA ASN A 309 2.55 42.03 -5.77
C ASN A 309 2.94 43.04 -6.86
N ASN A 310 2.59 42.77 -8.12
CA ASN A 310 2.86 43.68 -9.24
C ASN A 310 1.60 44.39 -9.79
N GLU A 311 0.42 44.13 -9.21
CA GLU A 311 -0.84 44.86 -9.37
C GLU A 311 -1.05 45.86 -8.21
#